data_e3d97da523e75218a83fb1fe46cc4556
#
_entry.id   e3d97da523e75218a83fb1fe46cc4556
#
_cell.length_a   1.000
_cell.length_b   1.000
_cell.length_c   1.000
_cell.angle_alpha   90.00
_cell.angle_beta   90.00
_cell.angle_gamma   90.00
#
_symmetry.space_group_name_H-M   'P 1'
#
loop_
_entity.id
_entity.type
_entity.pdbx_description
1 polymer ?
#
loop_
_entity_poly.entity_id
_entity_poly.type
_entity_poly.pdbx_seq_one_letter_code
_entity_poly.pdbx_strand_id
1 'polypeptide(L)'
;MAIRTATAYREGLRDGRRVVYQGKQVDDVTAFGEFTTAIAHSGLAYEIAERHPELAIADDGDGPYTAFYKVPRTAEDIVARGRLIETVSRMGAGTIVLKEVGSDALFALLRALSGQGHDNAVEFYRHCCANDVALAVAQTDVKGDRSLPPHRQADPDLYVRVVDEDADSITVSGAKVHTSFSANADELIVLPTRAMGHDDADWAVSFAIPMDTPGLTLYVSPYLHGEPNGFEHPISSRHKLLESLTVFDNVRVPKARVFLNRQPELAGPLALAFVDYHRFTAVNYKLPVLDLLVGAAIEMAQANGIASAGHVKTKLTELITYAETVRGFADLAALRSISGGNDVSAVIAAVYFVVLKLGA
;
A
#
# COMPACT_ATOMS: atom_id res chain seq x y z
N MET A 1 17.78 -9.56 -13.27
CA MET A 1 16.47 -9.13 -12.76
C MET A 1 15.66 -8.62 -13.93
N ALA A 2 14.36 -8.87 -13.99
CA ALA A 2 13.54 -8.48 -15.13
C ALA A 2 12.40 -7.56 -14.64
N ILE A 3 12.28 -6.38 -15.26
CA ILE A 3 11.11 -5.52 -15.06
C ILE A 3 9.95 -6.12 -15.86
N ARG A 4 8.84 -6.42 -15.18
CA ARG A 4 7.62 -6.97 -15.81
C ARG A 4 6.89 -5.89 -16.60
N THR A 5 6.26 -6.29 -17.69
CA THR A 5 5.30 -5.44 -18.40
C THR A 5 3.93 -5.49 -17.72
N ALA A 6 3.05 -4.52 -17.96
CA ALA A 6 1.67 -4.55 -17.49
C ALA A 6 0.91 -5.80 -17.99
N THR A 7 1.22 -6.29 -19.19
CA THR A 7 0.66 -7.54 -19.73
C THR A 7 1.13 -8.75 -18.92
N ALA A 8 2.43 -8.89 -18.67
CA ALA A 8 2.98 -10.00 -17.89
C ALA A 8 2.45 -9.98 -16.43
N TYR A 9 2.29 -8.79 -15.86
CA TYR A 9 1.62 -8.63 -14.56
C TYR A 9 0.19 -9.17 -14.59
N ARG A 10 -0.65 -8.72 -15.53
CA ARG A 10 -2.03 -9.18 -15.68
C ARG A 10 -2.14 -10.69 -15.86
N GLU A 11 -1.30 -11.28 -16.70
CA GLU A 11 -1.28 -12.73 -16.94
C GLU A 11 -0.92 -13.51 -15.67
N GLY A 12 -0.01 -13.01 -14.85
CA GLY A 12 0.39 -13.61 -13.58
C GLY A 12 -0.73 -13.69 -12.54
N LEU A 13 -1.82 -12.89 -12.67
CA LEU A 13 -2.95 -12.93 -11.75
C LEU A 13 -3.89 -14.13 -11.97
N ARG A 14 -3.64 -14.98 -12.97
CA ARG A 14 -4.38 -16.24 -13.23
C ARG A 14 -3.79 -17.39 -12.44
N ASP A 15 -3.75 -17.26 -11.13
CA ASP A 15 -3.06 -18.18 -10.22
C ASP A 15 -4.01 -19.09 -9.41
N GLY A 16 -5.33 -18.92 -9.56
CA GLY A 16 -6.31 -19.74 -8.82
C GLY A 16 -6.66 -19.19 -7.43
N ARG A 17 -6.29 -17.93 -7.14
CA ARG A 17 -6.67 -17.25 -5.88
C ARG A 17 -8.17 -17.33 -5.59
N ARG A 18 -8.52 -17.48 -4.32
CA ARG A 18 -9.92 -17.56 -3.90
C ARG A 18 -10.49 -16.18 -3.63
N VAL A 19 -11.32 -15.69 -4.55
CA VAL A 19 -11.98 -14.40 -4.46
C VAL A 19 -13.49 -14.58 -4.42
N VAL A 20 -14.16 -13.91 -3.48
CA VAL A 20 -15.62 -13.84 -3.39
C VAL A 20 -16.06 -12.39 -3.57
N TYR A 21 -16.97 -12.17 -4.50
CA TYR A 21 -17.53 -10.87 -4.83
C TYR A 21 -19.06 -10.95 -4.88
N GLN A 22 -19.74 -10.13 -4.06
CA GLN A 22 -21.21 -10.17 -3.93
C GLN A 22 -21.78 -11.58 -3.68
N GLY A 23 -21.10 -12.34 -2.81
CA GLY A 23 -21.51 -13.71 -2.45
C GLY A 23 -21.22 -14.79 -3.50
N LYS A 24 -20.55 -14.46 -4.60
CA LYS A 24 -20.18 -15.39 -5.68
C LYS A 24 -18.66 -15.52 -5.77
N GLN A 25 -18.19 -16.72 -6.03
CA GLN A 25 -16.77 -16.95 -6.34
C GLN A 25 -16.43 -16.34 -7.71
N VAL A 26 -15.27 -15.72 -7.80
CA VAL A 26 -14.69 -15.19 -9.05
C VAL A 26 -13.59 -16.15 -9.49
N ASP A 27 -13.77 -16.82 -10.61
CA ASP A 27 -12.82 -17.85 -11.09
C ASP A 27 -11.59 -17.21 -11.78
N ASP A 28 -11.77 -16.09 -12.49
CA ASP A 28 -10.70 -15.34 -13.15
C ASP A 28 -10.89 -13.83 -12.90
N VAL A 29 -10.10 -13.26 -12.02
CA VAL A 29 -10.12 -11.81 -11.71
C VAL A 29 -9.75 -10.96 -12.94
N THR A 30 -8.97 -11.50 -13.88
CA THR A 30 -8.53 -10.77 -15.07
C THR A 30 -9.62 -10.60 -16.13
N ALA A 31 -10.73 -11.32 -16.00
CA ALA A 31 -11.85 -11.31 -16.92
C ALA A 31 -13.16 -10.81 -16.29
N PHE A 32 -13.17 -10.50 -14.99
CA PHE A 32 -14.42 -10.22 -14.27
C PHE A 32 -14.63 -8.71 -14.05
N GLY A 33 -15.68 -8.16 -14.69
CA GLY A 33 -16.27 -6.85 -14.39
C GLY A 33 -15.30 -5.74 -13.96
N GLU A 34 -15.57 -5.13 -12.80
CA GLU A 34 -14.75 -4.02 -12.26
C GLU A 34 -13.33 -4.39 -11.84
N PHE A 35 -13.01 -5.70 -11.70
CA PHE A 35 -11.64 -6.15 -11.46
C PHE A 35 -10.73 -5.82 -12.65
N THR A 36 -11.24 -5.91 -13.89
CA THR A 36 -10.47 -5.54 -15.09
C THR A 36 -10.02 -4.08 -15.05
N THR A 37 -10.88 -3.17 -14.56
CA THR A 37 -10.56 -1.76 -14.39
C THR A 37 -9.52 -1.57 -13.28
N ALA A 38 -9.67 -2.26 -12.15
CA ALA A 38 -8.72 -2.20 -11.04
C ALA A 38 -7.35 -2.78 -11.42
N ILE A 39 -7.31 -3.86 -12.20
CA ILE A 39 -6.08 -4.46 -12.72
C ILE A 39 -5.41 -3.53 -13.73
N ALA A 40 -6.17 -2.89 -14.62
CA ALA A 40 -5.63 -1.90 -15.55
C ALA A 40 -5.04 -0.70 -14.80
N HIS A 41 -5.71 -0.21 -13.76
CA HIS A 41 -5.15 0.84 -12.90
C HIS A 41 -3.86 0.39 -12.18
N SER A 42 -3.82 -0.83 -11.63
CA SER A 42 -2.63 -1.41 -11.02
C SER A 42 -1.47 -1.58 -12.03
N GLY A 43 -1.80 -1.82 -13.29
CA GLY A 43 -0.84 -1.91 -14.40
C GLY A 43 0.00 -0.65 -14.61
N LEU A 44 -0.48 0.52 -14.16
CA LEU A 44 0.28 1.79 -14.21
C LEU A 44 1.62 1.69 -13.47
N ALA A 45 1.72 0.87 -12.43
CA ALA A 45 2.97 0.62 -11.70
C ALA A 45 4.04 -0.10 -12.55
N TYR A 46 3.67 -0.65 -13.68
CA TYR A 46 4.55 -1.28 -14.66
C TYR A 46 4.73 -0.40 -15.90
N GLU A 47 3.66 0.24 -16.38
CA GLU A 47 3.73 1.15 -17.54
C GLU A 47 4.63 2.35 -17.30
N ILE A 48 4.80 2.80 -16.05
CA ILE A 48 5.70 3.92 -15.73
C ILE A 48 7.15 3.61 -16.10
N ALA A 49 7.58 2.35 -16.06
CA ALA A 49 8.93 1.95 -16.45
C ALA A 49 9.17 2.13 -17.97
N GLU A 50 8.12 2.05 -18.78
CA GLU A 50 8.19 2.31 -20.21
C GLU A 50 8.15 3.82 -20.54
N ARG A 51 7.34 4.59 -19.77
CA ARG A 51 7.11 6.01 -20.01
C ARG A 51 8.18 6.91 -19.38
N HIS A 52 8.67 6.53 -18.20
CA HIS A 52 9.62 7.29 -17.38
C HIS A 52 10.68 6.36 -16.79
N PRO A 53 11.50 5.68 -17.63
CA PRO A 53 12.53 4.75 -17.16
C PRO A 53 13.51 5.39 -16.18
N GLU A 54 13.83 6.66 -16.36
CA GLU A 54 14.72 7.44 -15.49
C GLU A 54 14.22 7.62 -14.07
N LEU A 55 12.89 7.48 -13.85
CA LEU A 55 12.26 7.54 -12.52
C LEU A 55 11.95 6.15 -11.96
N ALA A 56 11.57 5.22 -12.83
CA ALA A 56 10.95 3.96 -12.44
C ALA A 56 11.91 2.77 -12.40
N ILE A 57 13.14 2.93 -12.93
CA ILE A 57 14.16 1.87 -12.97
C ILE A 57 15.35 2.27 -12.10
N ALA A 58 15.72 1.37 -11.18
CA ALA A 58 16.93 1.48 -10.38
C ALA A 58 17.91 0.36 -10.74
N ASP A 59 19.21 0.58 -10.52
CA ASP A 59 20.26 -0.42 -10.64
C ASP A 59 21.34 -0.11 -9.61
N ASP A 60 21.52 -1.01 -8.64
CA ASP A 60 22.54 -0.90 -7.59
C ASP A 60 23.76 -1.79 -7.89
N GLY A 61 23.92 -2.26 -9.15
CA GLY A 61 25.05 -3.07 -9.61
C GLY A 61 24.73 -4.55 -9.85
N ASP A 62 23.55 -5.03 -9.40
CA ASP A 62 23.07 -6.40 -9.61
C ASP A 62 22.07 -6.52 -10.79
N GLY A 63 21.96 -5.46 -11.59
CA GLY A 63 21.04 -5.33 -12.70
C GLY A 63 19.73 -4.58 -12.37
N PRO A 64 18.99 -4.17 -13.42
CA PRO A 64 17.85 -3.28 -13.27
C PRO A 64 16.68 -3.92 -12.51
N TYR A 65 16.04 -3.13 -11.64
CA TYR A 65 14.82 -3.49 -10.91
C TYR A 65 13.91 -2.27 -10.75
N THR A 66 12.68 -2.48 -10.29
CA THR A 66 11.73 -1.38 -10.11
C THR A 66 12.19 -0.40 -9.03
N ALA A 67 12.23 0.90 -9.33
CA ALA A 67 12.62 1.94 -8.38
C ALA A 67 11.64 2.07 -7.18
N PHE A 68 10.43 1.50 -7.25
CA PHE A 68 9.55 1.39 -6.09
C PHE A 68 10.21 0.63 -4.95
N TYR A 69 11.08 -0.34 -5.25
CA TYR A 69 11.78 -1.17 -4.26
C TYR A 69 13.19 -0.69 -3.95
N LYS A 70 13.62 0.45 -4.51
CA LYS A 70 14.89 1.06 -4.12
C LYS A 70 14.81 1.50 -2.65
N VAL A 71 15.62 0.83 -1.81
CA VAL A 71 15.70 1.16 -0.37
C VAL A 71 16.24 2.58 -0.21
N PRO A 72 15.49 3.51 0.39
CA PRO A 72 15.97 4.86 0.58
C PRO A 72 17.05 4.89 1.68
N ARG A 73 18.24 5.42 1.33
CA ARG A 73 19.38 5.56 2.25
C ARG A 73 19.73 7.01 2.52
N THR A 74 19.30 7.92 1.65
CA THR A 74 19.58 9.35 1.71
C THR A 74 18.31 10.17 1.57
N ALA A 75 18.39 11.47 1.85
CA ALA A 75 17.30 12.41 1.61
C ALA A 75 16.94 12.50 0.12
N GLU A 76 17.95 12.41 -0.76
CA GLU A 76 17.77 12.40 -2.21
C GLU A 76 16.98 11.18 -2.68
N ASP A 77 17.21 10.00 -2.07
CA ASP A 77 16.42 8.79 -2.38
C ASP A 77 14.94 8.99 -1.99
N ILE A 78 14.67 9.64 -0.85
CA ILE A 78 13.31 9.95 -0.43
C ILE A 78 12.65 10.96 -1.37
N VAL A 79 13.38 12.00 -1.83
CA VAL A 79 12.89 12.95 -2.83
C VAL A 79 12.58 12.24 -4.14
N ALA A 80 13.47 11.37 -4.62
CA ALA A 80 13.26 10.58 -5.83
C ALA A 80 12.03 9.68 -5.72
N ARG A 81 11.84 9.02 -4.56
CA ARG A 81 10.64 8.22 -4.26
C ARG A 81 9.37 9.08 -4.31
N GLY A 82 9.37 10.27 -3.70
CA GLY A 82 8.22 11.18 -3.75
C GLY A 82 7.82 11.54 -5.18
N ARG A 83 8.81 11.86 -6.04
CA ARG A 83 8.60 12.16 -7.46
C ARG A 83 8.04 10.96 -8.24
N LEU A 84 8.55 9.76 -8.00
CA LEU A 84 8.03 8.53 -8.61
C LEU A 84 6.56 8.32 -8.26
N ILE A 85 6.20 8.41 -6.96
CA ILE A 85 4.84 8.26 -6.47
C ILE A 85 3.92 9.31 -7.08
N GLU A 86 4.29 10.58 -7.04
CA GLU A 86 3.49 11.66 -7.63
C GLU A 86 3.28 11.46 -9.13
N THR A 87 4.33 11.04 -9.87
CA THR A 87 4.23 10.85 -11.32
C THR A 87 3.30 9.71 -11.68
N VAL A 88 3.44 8.53 -11.05
CA VAL A 88 2.57 7.39 -11.35
C VAL A 88 1.13 7.63 -10.90
N SER A 89 0.94 8.30 -9.75
CA SER A 89 -0.41 8.65 -9.28
C SER A 89 -1.08 9.68 -10.19
N ARG A 90 -0.32 10.59 -10.81
CA ARG A 90 -0.84 11.50 -11.85
C ARG A 90 -1.37 10.74 -13.05
N MET A 91 -0.73 9.64 -13.47
CA MET A 91 -1.25 8.74 -14.52
C MET A 91 -2.58 8.10 -14.09
N GLY A 92 -2.76 7.83 -12.79
CA GLY A 92 -3.96 7.28 -12.16
C GLY A 92 -4.97 8.32 -11.67
N ALA A 93 -4.92 9.56 -12.17
CA ALA A 93 -5.78 10.68 -11.77
C ALA A 93 -5.77 10.94 -10.25
N GLY A 94 -4.62 10.74 -9.60
CA GLY A 94 -4.42 10.94 -8.16
C GLY A 94 -4.88 9.79 -7.28
N THR A 95 -5.18 8.63 -7.87
CA THR A 95 -5.46 7.40 -7.12
C THR A 95 -4.15 6.68 -6.85
N ILE A 96 -3.97 6.18 -5.62
CA ILE A 96 -2.82 5.35 -5.24
C ILE A 96 -2.66 4.16 -6.18
N VAL A 97 -1.42 3.81 -6.50
CA VAL A 97 -1.10 2.72 -7.44
C VAL A 97 -0.44 1.55 -6.70
N LEU A 98 -0.63 0.35 -7.23
CA LEU A 98 0.04 -0.86 -6.75
C LEU A 98 1.57 -0.65 -6.69
N LYS A 99 2.27 -1.35 -5.81
CA LYS A 99 3.68 -1.24 -5.40
C LYS A 99 4.01 -0.09 -4.43
N GLU A 100 3.22 0.98 -4.36
CA GLU A 100 3.49 2.07 -3.42
C GLU A 100 3.40 1.56 -1.97
N VAL A 101 2.27 0.94 -1.61
CA VAL A 101 2.04 0.42 -0.24
C VAL A 101 2.93 -0.78 0.07
N GLY A 102 3.11 -1.67 -0.92
CA GLY A 102 3.97 -2.84 -0.78
C GLY A 102 5.42 -2.48 -0.46
N SER A 103 5.96 -1.45 -1.13
CA SER A 103 7.31 -0.96 -0.85
C SER A 103 7.44 -0.32 0.54
N ASP A 104 6.38 0.36 1.03
CA ASP A 104 6.36 0.89 2.39
C ASP A 104 6.52 -0.23 3.42
N ALA A 105 5.83 -1.36 3.21
CA ALA A 105 5.94 -2.52 4.08
C ALA A 105 7.32 -3.20 3.99
N LEU A 106 7.88 -3.36 2.80
CA LEU A 106 9.24 -3.90 2.63
C LEU A 106 10.27 -3.08 3.41
N PHE A 107 10.23 -1.75 3.28
CA PHE A 107 11.18 -0.88 4.00
C PHE A 107 10.97 -0.91 5.51
N ALA A 108 9.72 -1.04 5.97
CA ALA A 108 9.42 -1.21 7.38
C ALA A 108 10.00 -2.51 7.96
N LEU A 109 9.88 -3.63 7.24
CA LEU A 109 10.46 -4.91 7.63
C LEU A 109 11.99 -4.81 7.71
N LEU A 110 12.64 -4.27 6.68
CA LEU A 110 14.10 -4.11 6.64
C LEU A 110 14.63 -3.21 7.76
N ARG A 111 13.87 -2.15 8.13
CA ARG A 111 14.28 -1.17 9.12
C ARG A 111 14.05 -1.61 10.56
N ALA A 112 12.92 -2.25 10.85
CA ALA A 112 12.44 -2.46 12.21
C ALA A 112 12.85 -3.80 12.82
N LEU A 113 13.27 -4.77 12.00
CA LEU A 113 13.55 -6.13 12.43
C LEU A 113 15.04 -6.39 12.62
N SER A 114 15.35 -7.45 13.37
CA SER A 114 16.71 -7.95 13.61
C SER A 114 16.69 -9.50 13.65
N GLY A 115 17.89 -10.11 13.64
CA GLY A 115 18.03 -11.57 13.68
C GLY A 115 17.31 -12.28 12.53
N GLN A 116 16.79 -13.49 12.77
CA GLN A 116 16.20 -14.34 11.74
C GLN A 116 15.04 -13.66 11.00
N GLY A 117 14.22 -12.86 11.68
CA GLY A 117 13.13 -12.12 11.04
C GLY A 117 13.62 -11.10 10.02
N HIS A 118 14.74 -10.42 10.32
CA HIS A 118 15.40 -9.51 9.38
C HIS A 118 16.00 -10.27 8.19
N ASP A 119 16.69 -11.41 8.44
CA ASP A 119 17.29 -12.21 7.38
C ASP A 119 16.21 -12.71 6.39
N ASN A 120 15.08 -13.20 6.91
CA ASN A 120 13.93 -13.60 6.10
C ASN A 120 13.36 -12.39 5.30
N ALA A 121 13.30 -11.21 5.91
CA ALA A 121 12.83 -10.00 5.23
C ALA A 121 13.78 -9.58 4.10
N VAL A 122 15.10 -9.70 4.29
CA VAL A 122 16.11 -9.44 3.25
C VAL A 122 15.96 -10.40 2.07
N GLU A 123 15.80 -11.70 2.34
CA GLU A 123 15.59 -12.68 1.27
C GLU A 123 14.26 -12.45 0.52
N PHE A 124 13.21 -12.10 1.25
CA PHE A 124 11.93 -11.73 0.65
C PHE A 124 12.04 -10.45 -0.20
N TYR A 125 12.74 -9.44 0.28
CA TYR A 125 13.03 -8.23 -0.50
C TYR A 125 13.76 -8.54 -1.80
N ARG A 126 14.81 -9.39 -1.75
CA ARG A 126 15.54 -9.84 -2.95
C ARG A 126 14.62 -10.58 -3.93
N HIS A 127 13.76 -11.45 -3.41
CA HIS A 127 12.74 -12.12 -4.22
C HIS A 127 11.81 -11.11 -4.93
N CYS A 128 11.33 -10.10 -4.21
CA CYS A 128 10.47 -9.05 -4.77
C CYS A 128 11.17 -8.23 -5.87
N CYS A 129 12.43 -7.85 -5.66
CA CYS A 129 13.21 -7.14 -6.65
C CYS A 129 13.50 -7.98 -7.90
N ALA A 130 13.86 -9.27 -7.70
CA ALA A 130 14.22 -10.18 -8.79
C ALA A 130 13.04 -10.51 -9.71
N ASN A 131 11.83 -10.57 -9.16
CA ASN A 131 10.61 -10.98 -9.86
C ASN A 131 9.62 -9.85 -10.12
N ASP A 132 9.95 -8.63 -9.73
CA ASP A 132 9.08 -7.44 -9.83
C ASP A 132 7.65 -7.72 -9.30
N VAL A 133 7.59 -8.27 -8.08
CA VAL A 133 6.38 -8.78 -7.44
C VAL A 133 5.40 -7.65 -7.12
N ALA A 134 4.13 -7.85 -7.39
CA ALA A 134 3.06 -6.95 -6.95
C ALA A 134 2.65 -7.29 -5.51
N LEU A 135 2.80 -6.35 -4.57
CA LEU A 135 2.56 -6.56 -3.15
C LEU A 135 1.32 -5.83 -2.66
N ALA A 136 0.42 -6.53 -1.97
CA ALA A 136 -0.59 -5.95 -1.10
C ALA A 136 -0.14 -6.02 0.37
N VAL A 137 -0.73 -5.16 1.22
CA VAL A 137 -0.41 -5.11 2.65
C VAL A 137 -1.67 -5.23 3.49
N ALA A 138 -1.73 -6.28 4.32
CA ALA A 138 -2.79 -6.53 5.27
C ALA A 138 -2.33 -6.13 6.68
N GLN A 139 -2.54 -4.88 7.06
CA GLN A 139 -2.18 -4.39 8.38
C GLN A 139 -3.40 -4.33 9.32
N THR A 140 -4.50 -3.73 8.88
CA THR A 140 -5.64 -3.44 9.76
C THR A 140 -6.42 -4.70 10.11
N ASP A 141 -6.54 -5.01 11.41
CA ASP A 141 -7.38 -6.08 11.93
C ASP A 141 -8.86 -5.67 12.02
N VAL A 142 -9.78 -6.64 12.13
CA VAL A 142 -11.23 -6.38 12.30
C VAL A 142 -11.50 -5.61 13.59
N LYS A 143 -10.71 -5.86 14.63
CA LYS A 143 -10.60 -5.12 15.91
C LYS A 143 -11.68 -5.39 16.97
N GLY A 144 -12.90 -5.76 16.63
CA GLY A 144 -13.94 -5.97 17.63
C GLY A 144 -14.09 -4.79 18.61
N ASP A 145 -13.98 -5.04 19.91
CA ASP A 145 -13.94 -4.00 20.93
C ASP A 145 -12.57 -3.33 20.99
N ARG A 146 -12.49 -2.08 20.56
CA ARG A 146 -11.22 -1.32 20.49
C ARG A 146 -10.62 -0.98 21.86
N SER A 147 -11.37 -1.09 22.94
CA SER A 147 -10.87 -0.89 24.30
C SER A 147 -10.08 -2.09 24.83
N LEU A 148 -10.24 -3.26 24.20
CA LEU A 148 -9.62 -4.50 24.61
C LEU A 148 -8.38 -4.83 23.78
N PRO A 149 -7.37 -5.51 24.37
CA PRO A 149 -6.26 -6.10 23.65
C PRO A 149 -6.71 -7.36 22.86
N PRO A 150 -5.93 -7.85 21.89
CA PRO A 150 -6.27 -9.03 21.09
C PRO A 150 -6.67 -10.26 21.89
N HIS A 151 -5.91 -10.63 22.93
CA HIS A 151 -6.19 -11.82 23.77
C HIS A 151 -7.50 -11.74 24.57
N ARG A 152 -8.13 -10.56 24.67
CA ARG A 152 -9.40 -10.35 25.42
C ARG A 152 -10.60 -10.11 24.53
N GLN A 153 -10.44 -10.21 23.22
CA GLN A 153 -11.56 -10.11 22.28
C GLN A 153 -12.50 -11.30 22.47
N ALA A 154 -13.80 -11.09 22.23
CA ALA A 154 -14.81 -12.15 22.31
C ALA A 154 -14.56 -13.29 21.29
N ASP A 155 -14.00 -12.94 20.14
CA ASP A 155 -13.53 -13.88 19.13
C ASP A 155 -12.04 -13.62 18.88
N PRO A 156 -11.16 -14.60 19.11
CA PRO A 156 -9.72 -14.46 18.94
C PRO A 156 -9.32 -14.21 17.48
N ASP A 157 -10.13 -14.62 16.50
CA ASP A 157 -9.86 -14.52 15.07
C ASP A 157 -10.26 -13.16 14.46
N LEU A 158 -10.72 -12.21 15.29
CA LEU A 158 -10.84 -10.79 14.89
C LEU A 158 -9.47 -10.16 14.59
N TYR A 159 -8.38 -10.78 15.05
CA TYR A 159 -7.00 -10.46 14.73
C TYR A 159 -6.31 -11.71 14.19
N VAL A 160 -5.38 -11.53 13.24
CA VAL A 160 -4.59 -12.67 12.75
C VAL A 160 -3.63 -13.13 13.86
N ARG A 161 -3.62 -14.44 14.12
CA ARG A 161 -2.80 -15.06 15.17
C ARG A 161 -2.18 -16.39 14.71
N VAL A 162 -1.13 -16.80 15.38
CA VAL A 162 -0.55 -18.14 15.25
C VAL A 162 -1.43 -19.11 16.04
N VAL A 163 -1.93 -20.15 15.38
CA VAL A 163 -2.77 -21.20 15.98
C VAL A 163 -2.02 -22.51 16.17
N ASP A 164 -0.98 -22.75 15.37
CA ASP A 164 -0.12 -23.93 15.46
C ASP A 164 1.27 -23.61 14.88
N GLU A 165 2.28 -24.40 15.27
CA GLU A 165 3.64 -24.24 14.81
C GLU A 165 4.37 -25.58 14.82
N ASP A 166 5.08 -25.90 13.71
CA ASP A 166 5.98 -27.03 13.60
C ASP A 166 7.43 -26.61 13.27
N ALA A 167 8.28 -27.55 12.92
CA ALA A 167 9.68 -27.26 12.59
C ALA A 167 9.84 -26.33 11.38
N ASP A 168 8.95 -26.43 10.39
CA ASP A 168 9.10 -25.83 9.06
C ASP A 168 8.15 -24.65 8.81
N SER A 169 7.08 -24.53 9.60
CA SER A 169 6.02 -23.56 9.35
C SER A 169 5.30 -23.12 10.62
N ILE A 170 4.55 -22.02 10.49
CA ILE A 170 3.47 -21.62 11.39
C ILE A 170 2.14 -21.80 10.67
N THR A 171 1.06 -22.04 11.42
CA THR A 171 -0.32 -21.99 10.94
C THR A 171 -1.01 -20.77 11.53
N VAL A 172 -1.67 -19.96 10.70
CA VAL A 172 -2.34 -18.74 11.13
C VAL A 172 -3.82 -18.78 10.82
N SER A 173 -4.63 -18.18 11.71
CA SER A 173 -6.06 -17.92 11.50
C SER A 173 -6.40 -16.49 11.89
N GLY A 174 -7.53 -15.98 11.38
CA GLY A 174 -8.02 -14.64 11.67
C GLY A 174 -8.38 -13.84 10.44
N ALA A 175 -8.57 -12.53 10.59
CA ALA A 175 -8.97 -11.68 9.49
C ALA A 175 -8.31 -10.29 9.51
N LYS A 176 -8.11 -9.75 8.30
CA LYS A 176 -7.68 -8.36 8.05
C LYS A 176 -8.72 -7.65 7.21
N VAL A 177 -8.92 -6.35 7.45
CA VAL A 177 -9.89 -5.52 6.72
C VAL A 177 -9.22 -4.40 5.96
N HIS A 178 -9.94 -3.90 4.95
CA HIS A 178 -9.46 -2.83 4.08
C HIS A 178 -8.12 -3.17 3.43
N THR A 179 -7.96 -4.47 3.01
CA THR A 179 -6.75 -4.87 2.30
C THR A 179 -6.85 -4.41 0.86
N SER A 180 -6.32 -3.22 0.62
CA SER A 180 -6.29 -2.62 -0.71
C SER A 180 -5.42 -3.43 -1.66
N PHE A 181 -5.84 -3.55 -2.92
CA PHE A 181 -5.17 -4.30 -3.99
C PHE A 181 -5.07 -5.82 -3.80
N SER A 182 -5.59 -6.41 -2.74
CA SER A 182 -5.42 -7.85 -2.48
C SER A 182 -5.81 -8.74 -3.66
N ALA A 183 -6.93 -8.44 -4.33
CA ALA A 183 -7.36 -9.18 -5.51
C ALA A 183 -6.46 -8.98 -6.74
N ASN A 184 -5.57 -7.97 -6.72
CA ASN A 184 -4.74 -7.53 -7.84
C ASN A 184 -3.24 -7.73 -7.59
N ALA A 185 -2.82 -8.17 -6.39
CA ALA A 185 -1.43 -8.40 -6.04
C ALA A 185 -0.99 -9.84 -6.30
N ASP A 186 0.31 -10.07 -6.42
CA ASP A 186 0.88 -11.42 -6.50
C ASP A 186 1.02 -12.02 -5.10
N GLU A 187 1.49 -11.20 -4.14
CA GLU A 187 1.73 -11.64 -2.76
C GLU A 187 1.20 -10.63 -1.73
N LEU A 188 0.94 -11.15 -0.54
CA LEU A 188 0.41 -10.41 0.60
C LEU A 188 1.43 -10.33 1.72
N ILE A 189 1.76 -9.12 2.17
CA ILE A 189 2.49 -8.90 3.42
C ILE A 189 1.47 -8.67 4.54
N VAL A 190 1.58 -9.42 5.62
CA VAL A 190 0.76 -9.26 6.82
C VAL A 190 1.58 -8.60 7.92
N LEU A 191 1.05 -7.51 8.48
CA LEU A 191 1.69 -6.72 9.53
C LEU A 191 0.78 -6.63 10.77
N PRO A 192 1.36 -6.49 11.98
CA PRO A 192 0.58 -6.15 13.17
C PRO A 192 0.01 -4.72 13.06
N THR A 193 -1.17 -4.50 13.66
CA THR A 193 -1.83 -3.19 13.64
C THR A 193 -1.33 -2.24 14.73
N ARG A 194 -0.88 -2.76 15.87
CA ARG A 194 -0.70 -2.00 17.12
C ARG A 194 0.42 -2.56 17.99
N ALA A 195 0.81 -1.81 19.01
CA ALA A 195 1.60 -2.34 20.11
C ALA A 195 0.82 -3.43 20.85
N MET A 196 1.50 -4.48 21.28
CA MET A 196 0.97 -5.67 21.93
C MET A 196 1.67 -5.92 23.25
N GLY A 197 0.95 -6.50 24.22
CA GLY A 197 1.49 -6.94 25.49
C GLY A 197 1.96 -8.41 25.45
N HIS A 198 2.58 -8.88 26.53
CA HIS A 198 3.07 -10.25 26.64
C HIS A 198 1.98 -11.29 26.36
N ASP A 199 0.76 -11.06 26.84
CA ASP A 199 -0.37 -11.98 26.67
C ASP A 199 -0.91 -11.99 25.22
N ASP A 200 -0.49 -11.05 24.38
CA ASP A 200 -0.85 -10.97 22.97
C ASP A 200 0.19 -11.67 22.06
N ALA A 201 1.07 -12.51 22.59
CA ALA A 201 2.19 -13.09 21.82
C ALA A 201 1.74 -13.79 20.53
N ASP A 202 0.66 -14.58 20.57
CA ASP A 202 0.16 -15.30 19.39
C ASP A 202 -0.32 -14.37 18.26
N TRP A 203 -0.72 -13.13 18.57
CA TRP A 203 -1.13 -12.11 17.61
C TRP A 203 0.02 -11.24 17.11
N ALA A 204 1.18 -11.31 17.78
CA ALA A 204 2.39 -10.60 17.35
C ALA A 204 3.07 -11.35 16.21
N VAL A 205 2.46 -11.31 15.03
CA VAL A 205 2.89 -12.06 13.83
C VAL A 205 3.00 -11.16 12.61
N SER A 206 4.03 -11.41 11.79
CA SER A 206 4.22 -10.80 10.46
C SER A 206 4.82 -11.82 9.50
N PHE A 207 4.28 -11.88 8.28
CA PHE A 207 4.69 -12.86 7.27
C PHE A 207 4.31 -12.39 5.87
N ALA A 208 4.77 -13.11 4.83
CA ALA A 208 4.30 -12.93 3.46
C ALA A 208 3.90 -14.25 2.82
N ILE A 209 2.83 -14.22 2.02
CA ILE A 209 2.29 -15.40 1.30
C ILE A 209 1.83 -15.01 -0.11
N PRO A 210 1.89 -15.94 -1.09
CA PRO A 210 1.20 -15.80 -2.37
C PRO A 210 -0.32 -15.68 -2.21
N MET A 211 -0.99 -15.01 -3.15
CA MET A 211 -2.46 -14.81 -3.08
C MET A 211 -3.27 -16.10 -3.32
N ASP A 212 -2.68 -17.12 -3.92
CA ASP A 212 -3.29 -18.43 -4.14
C ASP A 212 -3.07 -19.42 -2.98
N THR A 213 -2.51 -18.96 -1.86
CA THR A 213 -2.22 -19.81 -0.70
C THR A 213 -3.50 -20.48 -0.18
N PRO A 214 -3.50 -21.84 0.01
CA PRO A 214 -4.64 -22.57 0.55
C PRO A 214 -5.08 -22.02 1.92
N GLY A 215 -6.39 -21.84 2.12
CA GLY A 215 -6.96 -21.25 3.34
C GLY A 215 -7.12 -19.73 3.29
N LEU A 216 -6.50 -19.03 2.34
CA LEU A 216 -6.70 -17.60 2.13
C LEU A 216 -7.97 -17.36 1.29
N THR A 217 -8.85 -16.47 1.75
CA THR A 217 -10.04 -16.03 1.01
C THR A 217 -10.18 -14.51 1.03
N LEU A 218 -10.37 -13.93 -0.13
CA LEU A 218 -10.56 -12.49 -0.32
C LEU A 218 -12.04 -12.19 -0.58
N TYR A 219 -12.72 -11.57 0.40
CA TYR A 219 -14.08 -11.06 0.22
C TYR A 219 -14.02 -9.62 -0.23
N VAL A 220 -14.16 -9.39 -1.52
CA VAL A 220 -13.98 -8.08 -2.14
C VAL A 220 -15.28 -7.29 -2.08
N SER A 221 -15.18 -6.04 -1.61
CA SER A 221 -16.31 -5.11 -1.57
C SER A 221 -16.59 -4.52 -2.95
N PRO A 222 -17.87 -4.45 -3.37
CA PRO A 222 -18.24 -3.74 -4.59
C PRO A 222 -17.95 -2.23 -4.43
N TYR A 223 -17.42 -1.61 -5.48
CA TYR A 223 -17.09 -0.18 -5.46
C TYR A 223 -18.27 0.69 -5.88
N LEU A 224 -19.03 0.24 -6.89
CA LEU A 224 -20.22 0.92 -7.40
C LEU A 224 -21.36 -0.09 -7.64
N HIS A 225 -22.59 0.38 -7.47
CA HIS A 225 -23.76 -0.36 -7.90
C HIS A 225 -24.11 0.04 -9.35
N GLY A 226 -23.98 -0.89 -10.30
CA GLY A 226 -24.29 -0.70 -11.73
C GLY A 226 -23.06 -0.34 -12.59
N GLU A 227 -23.29 -0.19 -13.89
CA GLU A 227 -22.25 0.14 -14.86
C GLU A 227 -21.87 1.62 -14.74
N PRO A 228 -20.58 1.96 -14.58
CA PRO A 228 -20.16 3.34 -14.45
C PRO A 228 -20.31 4.09 -15.78
N ASN A 229 -21.08 5.17 -15.76
CA ASN A 229 -21.14 6.12 -16.85
C ASN A 229 -19.88 7.02 -16.84
N GLY A 230 -19.11 6.99 -17.93
CA GLY A 230 -17.85 7.75 -18.03
C GLY A 230 -18.02 9.27 -18.00
N PHE A 231 -19.22 9.80 -18.24
CA PHE A 231 -19.51 11.23 -18.08
C PHE A 231 -19.74 11.58 -16.60
N GLU A 232 -20.53 10.80 -15.88
CA GLU A 232 -20.81 11.03 -14.43
C GLU A 232 -19.66 10.61 -13.53
N HIS A 233 -18.89 9.60 -13.98
CA HIS A 233 -17.79 8.99 -13.23
C HIS A 233 -16.48 8.97 -14.04
N PRO A 234 -15.95 10.12 -14.48
CA PRO A 234 -14.84 10.18 -15.44
C PRO A 234 -13.52 9.58 -14.89
N ILE A 235 -13.33 9.58 -13.58
CA ILE A 235 -12.15 8.98 -12.91
C ILE A 235 -12.44 7.54 -12.53
N SER A 236 -13.47 7.27 -11.74
CA SER A 236 -13.73 5.93 -11.20
C SER A 236 -14.19 4.90 -12.22
N SER A 237 -14.58 5.33 -13.44
CA SER A 237 -14.79 4.41 -14.57
C SER A 237 -13.49 3.84 -15.16
N ARG A 238 -12.33 4.46 -14.87
CA ARG A 238 -11.00 4.11 -15.40
C ARG A 238 -10.00 3.71 -14.34
N HIS A 239 -10.14 4.26 -13.14
CA HIS A 239 -9.21 4.09 -12.03
C HIS A 239 -9.96 3.60 -10.81
N LYS A 240 -9.70 2.36 -10.39
CA LYS A 240 -10.36 1.70 -9.26
C LYS A 240 -9.35 1.12 -8.30
N LEU A 241 -9.68 1.23 -7.02
CA LEU A 241 -9.04 0.52 -5.93
C LEU A 241 -10.07 -0.46 -5.36
N LEU A 242 -9.79 -1.75 -5.38
CA LEU A 242 -10.61 -2.76 -4.74
C LEU A 242 -10.03 -3.11 -3.37
N GLU A 243 -10.91 -3.23 -2.40
CA GLU A 243 -10.56 -3.60 -1.02
C GLU A 243 -11.23 -4.90 -0.63
N SER A 244 -10.60 -5.68 0.24
CA SER A 244 -11.16 -6.91 0.76
C SER A 244 -11.18 -6.98 2.28
N LEU A 245 -12.11 -7.78 2.79
CA LEU A 245 -11.94 -8.56 4.00
C LEU A 245 -11.11 -9.79 3.61
N THR A 246 -9.93 -9.91 4.19
CA THR A 246 -8.97 -10.99 3.93
C THR A 246 -9.03 -11.98 5.08
N VAL A 247 -9.50 -13.20 4.82
CA VAL A 247 -9.72 -14.24 5.84
C VAL A 247 -8.66 -15.32 5.71
N PHE A 248 -8.05 -15.65 6.82
CA PHE A 248 -7.05 -16.71 6.99
C PHE A 248 -7.72 -17.84 7.78
N ASP A 249 -7.93 -18.98 7.12
CA ASP A 249 -8.49 -20.20 7.71
C ASP A 249 -7.43 -21.29 7.73
N ASN A 250 -6.72 -21.41 8.85
CA ASN A 250 -5.63 -22.36 9.03
C ASN A 250 -4.57 -22.30 7.91
N VAL A 251 -4.16 -21.08 7.54
CA VAL A 251 -3.17 -20.83 6.49
C VAL A 251 -1.78 -21.24 6.98
N ARG A 252 -1.13 -22.15 6.25
CA ARG A 252 0.23 -22.59 6.54
C ARG A 252 1.25 -21.65 5.91
N VAL A 253 2.16 -21.11 6.73
CA VAL A 253 3.20 -20.17 6.32
C VAL A 253 4.58 -20.76 6.59
N PRO A 254 5.42 -20.99 5.57
CA PRO A 254 6.79 -21.47 5.77
C PRO A 254 7.62 -20.50 6.63
N LYS A 255 8.46 -21.00 7.53
CA LYS A 255 9.29 -20.16 8.43
C LYS A 255 10.19 -19.18 7.70
N ALA A 256 10.65 -19.51 6.48
CA ALA A 256 11.40 -18.59 5.63
C ALA A 256 10.60 -17.36 5.16
N ARG A 257 9.27 -17.38 5.29
CA ARG A 257 8.37 -16.29 4.97
C ARG A 257 7.79 -15.57 6.21
N VAL A 258 8.25 -15.95 7.41
CA VAL A 258 7.83 -15.34 8.69
C VAL A 258 8.88 -14.31 9.12
N PHE A 259 8.43 -13.09 9.38
CA PHE A 259 9.27 -11.94 9.74
C PHE A 259 9.20 -11.62 11.24
N LEU A 260 8.03 -11.86 11.84
CA LEU A 260 7.78 -11.70 13.28
C LEU A 260 6.97 -12.90 13.75
N ASN A 261 7.42 -13.57 14.82
CA ASN A 261 6.72 -14.71 15.40
C ASN A 261 6.74 -14.60 16.93
N ARG A 262 5.58 -14.32 17.52
CA ARG A 262 5.37 -14.25 18.99
C ARG A 262 6.35 -13.31 19.72
N GLN A 263 6.69 -12.17 19.11
CA GLN A 263 7.54 -11.13 19.68
C GLN A 263 6.75 -9.84 19.85
N PRO A 264 5.89 -9.74 20.89
CA PRO A 264 4.96 -8.63 21.07
C PRO A 264 5.67 -7.26 21.22
N GLU A 265 6.90 -7.24 21.74
CA GLU A 265 7.72 -6.03 21.88
C GLU A 265 8.08 -5.40 20.52
N LEU A 266 8.12 -6.18 19.43
CA LEU A 266 8.43 -5.69 18.08
C LEU A 266 7.18 -5.30 17.28
N ALA A 267 5.98 -5.70 17.71
CA ALA A 267 4.73 -5.42 16.97
C ALA A 267 4.48 -3.91 16.83
N GLY A 268 4.62 -3.15 17.89
CA GLY A 268 4.48 -1.69 17.88
C GLY A 268 5.53 -0.98 17.02
N PRO A 269 6.83 -1.23 17.22
CA PRO A 269 7.89 -0.69 16.38
C PRO A 269 7.71 -0.98 14.89
N LEU A 270 7.35 -2.21 14.50
CA LEU A 270 7.09 -2.58 13.11
C LEU A 270 5.88 -1.83 12.53
N ALA A 271 4.78 -1.75 13.28
CA ALA A 271 3.60 -0.99 12.87
C ALA A 271 3.92 0.50 12.65
N LEU A 272 4.72 1.11 13.51
CA LEU A 272 5.14 2.51 13.38
C LEU A 272 6.11 2.71 12.22
N ALA A 273 7.05 1.79 12.00
CA ALA A 273 7.96 1.85 10.85
C ALA A 273 7.20 1.86 9.52
N PHE A 274 6.15 1.02 9.38
CA PHE A 274 5.28 1.05 8.21
C PHE A 274 4.57 2.40 8.06
N VAL A 275 4.05 2.94 9.15
CA VAL A 275 3.34 4.22 9.14
C VAL A 275 4.23 5.38 8.70
N ASP A 276 5.52 5.39 9.06
CA ASP A 276 6.47 6.43 8.64
C ASP A 276 6.58 6.52 7.11
N TYR A 277 6.72 5.38 6.43
CA TYR A 277 6.77 5.33 4.96
C TYR A 277 5.41 5.58 4.34
N HIS A 278 4.38 4.91 4.85
CA HIS A 278 3.04 4.96 4.24
C HIS A 278 2.42 6.37 4.30
N ARG A 279 2.69 7.14 5.35
CA ARG A 279 2.24 8.53 5.43
C ARG A 279 2.92 9.43 4.41
N PHE A 280 4.21 9.24 4.16
CA PHE A 280 4.91 9.96 3.10
C PHE A 280 4.34 9.60 1.73
N THR A 281 4.15 8.33 1.47
CA THR A 281 3.47 7.82 0.27
C THR A 281 2.08 8.46 0.13
N ALA A 282 1.28 8.47 1.22
CA ALA A 282 -0.08 8.99 1.22
C ALA A 282 -0.17 10.50 0.89
N VAL A 283 0.82 11.29 1.26
CA VAL A 283 0.86 12.72 0.87
C VAL A 283 1.20 12.85 -0.60
N ASN A 284 2.23 12.15 -1.08
CA ASN A 284 2.71 12.29 -2.45
C ASN A 284 1.69 11.82 -3.49
N TYR A 285 0.98 10.69 -3.29
CA TYR A 285 -0.03 10.26 -4.25
C TYR A 285 -1.26 11.17 -4.29
N LYS A 286 -1.48 12.00 -3.26
CA LYS A 286 -2.60 12.98 -3.23
C LYS A 286 -2.26 14.30 -3.90
N LEU A 287 -1.00 14.63 -4.15
CA LEU A 287 -0.64 15.88 -4.82
C LEU A 287 -1.33 16.05 -6.19
N PRO A 288 -1.39 15.04 -7.07
CA PRO A 288 -2.14 15.14 -8.32
C PRO A 288 -3.64 15.37 -8.15
N VAL A 289 -4.27 14.88 -7.06
CA VAL A 289 -5.70 15.19 -6.77
C VAL A 289 -5.87 16.65 -6.42
N LEU A 290 -4.94 17.23 -5.65
CA LEU A 290 -4.99 18.65 -5.32
C LEU A 290 -4.87 19.50 -6.59
N ASP A 291 -3.93 19.16 -7.49
CA ASP A 291 -3.79 19.84 -8.79
C ASP A 291 -5.08 19.73 -9.63
N LEU A 292 -5.70 18.54 -9.65
CA LEU A 292 -6.96 18.30 -10.36
C LEU A 292 -8.09 19.17 -9.80
N LEU A 293 -8.22 19.27 -8.47
CA LEU A 293 -9.24 20.08 -7.81
C LEU A 293 -9.04 21.57 -8.06
N VAL A 294 -7.79 22.05 -8.03
CA VAL A 294 -7.44 23.44 -8.36
C VAL A 294 -7.81 23.75 -9.82
N GLY A 295 -7.40 22.87 -10.76
CA GLY A 295 -7.71 23.02 -12.18
C GLY A 295 -9.21 23.02 -12.44
N ALA A 296 -9.96 22.08 -11.89
CA ALA A 296 -11.42 22.00 -12.03
C ALA A 296 -12.12 23.25 -11.48
N ALA A 297 -11.67 23.79 -10.34
CA ALA A 297 -12.22 25.02 -9.77
C ALA A 297 -11.97 26.24 -10.67
N ILE A 298 -10.79 26.34 -11.28
CA ILE A 298 -10.45 27.41 -12.24
C ILE A 298 -11.35 27.30 -13.49
N GLU A 299 -11.44 26.14 -14.10
CA GLU A 299 -12.28 25.89 -15.28
C GLU A 299 -13.77 26.20 -15.01
N MET A 300 -14.29 25.77 -13.85
CA MET A 300 -15.66 26.10 -13.44
C MET A 300 -15.88 27.60 -13.27
N ALA A 301 -14.93 28.32 -12.67
CA ALA A 301 -15.03 29.77 -12.52
C ALA A 301 -15.01 30.51 -13.87
N GLN A 302 -14.20 30.05 -14.82
CA GLN A 302 -14.14 30.56 -16.18
C GLN A 302 -15.44 30.31 -16.95
N ALA A 303 -15.90 29.04 -16.94
CA ALA A 303 -17.12 28.64 -17.63
C ALA A 303 -18.37 29.39 -17.16
N ASN A 304 -18.41 29.75 -15.87
CA ASN A 304 -19.49 30.56 -15.30
C ASN A 304 -19.28 32.08 -15.45
N GLY A 305 -18.18 32.55 -16.06
CA GLY A 305 -17.87 33.97 -16.25
C GLY A 305 -17.58 34.75 -14.97
N ILE A 306 -17.27 34.07 -13.86
CA ILE A 306 -17.06 34.68 -12.53
C ILE A 306 -15.59 34.66 -12.06
N ALA A 307 -14.66 34.23 -12.90
CA ALA A 307 -13.23 34.11 -12.54
C ALA A 307 -12.60 35.44 -12.09
N SER A 308 -13.16 36.59 -12.54
CA SER A 308 -12.69 37.93 -12.13
C SER A 308 -13.25 38.40 -10.79
N ALA A 309 -14.32 37.78 -10.25
CA ALA A 309 -14.98 38.19 -9.03
C ALA A 309 -14.04 38.04 -7.81
N GLY A 310 -13.99 39.04 -6.93
CA GLY A 310 -13.06 39.10 -5.80
C GLY A 310 -13.16 37.90 -4.86
N HIS A 311 -14.38 37.50 -4.48
CA HIS A 311 -14.59 36.32 -3.61
C HIS A 311 -14.17 35.00 -4.27
N VAL A 312 -14.33 34.86 -5.61
CA VAL A 312 -13.87 33.65 -6.35
C VAL A 312 -12.35 33.61 -6.37
N LYS A 313 -11.68 34.74 -6.68
CA LYS A 313 -10.21 34.82 -6.62
C LYS A 313 -9.67 34.47 -5.25
N THR A 314 -10.31 34.91 -4.16
CA THR A 314 -9.93 34.57 -2.80
C THR A 314 -9.99 33.05 -2.60
N LYS A 315 -11.06 32.36 -3.01
CA LYS A 315 -11.20 30.91 -2.87
C LYS A 315 -10.23 30.15 -3.74
N LEU A 316 -9.96 30.56 -4.95
CA LEU A 316 -8.94 29.97 -5.80
C LEU A 316 -7.54 30.14 -5.20
N THR A 317 -7.24 31.32 -4.63
CA THR A 317 -5.96 31.52 -3.93
C THR A 317 -5.81 30.61 -2.71
N GLU A 318 -6.87 30.43 -1.91
CA GLU A 318 -6.86 29.51 -0.77
C GLU A 318 -6.56 28.07 -1.22
N LEU A 319 -7.20 27.57 -2.31
CA LEU A 319 -6.97 26.24 -2.85
C LEU A 319 -5.54 26.06 -3.36
N ILE A 320 -5.02 27.03 -4.13
CA ILE A 320 -3.66 27.01 -4.66
C ILE A 320 -2.66 27.03 -3.49
N THR A 321 -2.85 27.93 -2.52
CA THR A 321 -1.98 28.03 -1.34
C THR A 321 -1.96 26.71 -0.56
N TYR A 322 -3.14 26.06 -0.41
CA TYR A 322 -3.21 24.75 0.25
C TYR A 322 -2.39 23.68 -0.50
N ALA A 323 -2.59 23.56 -1.82
CA ALA A 323 -1.88 22.58 -2.65
C ALA A 323 -0.36 22.79 -2.59
N GLU A 324 0.12 24.03 -2.76
CA GLU A 324 1.56 24.35 -2.71
C GLU A 324 2.14 24.19 -1.31
N THR A 325 1.36 24.45 -0.26
CA THR A 325 1.78 24.21 1.13
C THR A 325 2.00 22.72 1.39
N VAL A 326 1.06 21.86 0.95
CA VAL A 326 1.20 20.39 1.10
C VAL A 326 2.42 19.90 0.34
N ARG A 327 2.64 20.36 -0.89
CA ARG A 327 3.82 20.02 -1.70
C ARG A 327 5.12 20.45 -1.01
N GLY A 328 5.21 21.70 -0.57
CA GLY A 328 6.38 22.20 0.15
C GLY A 328 6.69 21.43 1.44
N PHE A 329 5.66 20.95 2.15
CA PHE A 329 5.88 20.10 3.32
C PHE A 329 6.32 18.67 2.97
N ALA A 330 5.84 18.09 1.88
CA ALA A 330 6.33 16.80 1.40
C ALA A 330 7.82 16.87 1.05
N ASP A 331 8.23 17.91 0.32
CA ASP A 331 9.64 18.16 -0.03
C ASP A 331 10.50 18.38 1.23
N LEU A 332 10.03 19.22 2.15
CA LEU A 332 10.75 19.51 3.41
C LEU A 332 10.91 18.25 4.27
N ALA A 333 9.87 17.41 4.33
CA ALA A 333 9.91 16.15 5.06
C ALA A 333 10.95 15.19 4.47
N ALA A 334 11.03 15.08 3.14
CA ALA A 334 12.04 14.29 2.45
C ALA A 334 13.45 14.80 2.76
N LEU A 335 13.69 16.11 2.65
CA LEU A 335 14.98 16.75 2.92
C LEU A 335 15.44 16.65 4.40
N ARG A 336 14.49 16.51 5.34
CA ARG A 336 14.74 16.33 6.77
C ARG A 336 14.58 14.88 7.23
N SER A 337 14.60 13.93 6.30
CA SER A 337 14.58 12.51 6.63
C SER A 337 15.79 12.15 7.51
N ILE A 338 15.63 11.15 8.36
CA ILE A 338 16.71 10.67 9.22
C ILE A 338 17.06 9.22 8.84
N SER A 339 18.35 8.89 9.00
CA SER A 339 18.79 7.51 8.93
C SER A 339 18.21 6.73 10.11
N GLY A 340 17.65 5.56 9.83
CA GLY A 340 17.03 4.66 10.81
C GLY A 340 17.85 3.40 11.04
N GLY A 341 17.23 2.38 11.65
CA GLY A 341 17.84 1.06 11.81
C GLY A 341 18.22 0.44 10.46
N ASN A 342 19.30 -0.35 10.46
CA ASN A 342 19.80 -1.08 9.27
C ASN A 342 20.11 -0.16 8.05
N ASP A 343 20.53 1.08 8.29
CA ASP A 343 20.83 2.08 7.24
C ASP A 343 19.68 2.40 6.28
N VAL A 344 18.45 2.19 6.71
CA VAL A 344 17.25 2.56 5.92
C VAL A 344 16.71 3.91 6.40
N SER A 345 16.77 4.92 5.53
CA SER A 345 16.26 6.27 5.84
C SER A 345 14.74 6.30 5.88
N ALA A 346 14.18 7.06 6.80
CA ALA A 346 12.75 7.26 6.94
C ALA A 346 12.38 8.73 7.14
N VAL A 347 11.18 9.08 6.70
CA VAL A 347 10.58 10.39 6.96
C VAL A 347 9.90 10.34 8.31
N ILE A 348 10.49 10.96 9.32
CA ILE A 348 9.82 11.06 10.62
C ILE A 348 8.86 12.24 10.62
N ALA A 349 7.58 11.93 10.81
CA ALA A 349 6.49 12.72 11.44
C ALA A 349 6.28 14.21 11.04
N ALA A 350 7.19 14.91 10.33
CA ALA A 350 6.98 16.33 9.98
C ALA A 350 5.75 16.52 9.08
N VAL A 351 5.45 15.54 8.20
CA VAL A 351 4.27 15.58 7.32
C VAL A 351 2.97 15.37 8.09
N TYR A 352 3.01 14.67 9.23
CA TYR A 352 1.82 14.32 10.00
C TYR A 352 1.11 15.53 10.62
N PHE A 353 1.86 16.50 11.11
CA PHE A 353 1.29 17.69 11.75
C PHE A 353 0.54 18.61 10.77
N VAL A 354 0.90 18.59 9.50
CA VAL A 354 0.36 19.50 8.51
C VAL A 354 -0.93 18.98 7.90
N VAL A 355 -0.97 17.70 7.55
CA VAL A 355 -2.16 17.09 6.94
C VAL A 355 -3.33 17.02 7.92
N LEU A 356 -3.07 16.79 9.22
CA LEU A 356 -4.12 16.73 10.24
C LEU A 356 -4.58 18.12 10.72
N LYS A 357 -3.71 19.15 10.70
CA LYS A 357 -4.12 20.48 11.13
C LYS A 357 -4.75 21.35 10.05
N LEU A 358 -4.51 21.02 8.78
CA LEU A 358 -5.13 21.75 7.65
C LEU A 358 -6.43 21.08 7.15
N GLY A 359 -6.74 19.87 7.61
CA GLY A 359 -7.96 19.14 7.29
C GLY A 359 -9.03 19.12 8.40
N ALA A 360 -8.87 19.93 9.45
CA ALA A 360 -9.84 20.09 10.54
C ALA A 360 -10.59 21.43 10.44
#